data_6eee4b4b493804d3b18f7d6fa5e4f917
#
_entry.id   6eee4b4b493804d3b18f7d6fa5e4f917
#
_cell.length_a   1.000
_cell.length_b   1.000
_cell.length_c   1.000
_cell.angle_alpha   90.00
_cell.angle_beta   90.00
_cell.angle_gamma   90.00
#
_symmetry.space_group_name_H-M   'P 1'
#
loop_
_entity.id
_entity.type
_entity.pdbx_description
1 polymer ?
#
loop_
_entity_poly.entity_id
_entity_poly.type
_entity_poly.pdbx_seq_one_letter_code
_entity_poly.pdbx_strand_id
1 'polypeptide(L)'
;FGVAMDAVENCRTYGGHGEQMAVFASTAKVNGKALTDIIGTDALTKEQWAEIQQKVTKGGANIINLRGRSSFQSPSYVSIEMIGAAMGGKAFRWPAGTYVSNDKYDHIMMAWETSITADGCHCAALNGTAEEQAALDKSYEHLCALRDEVIAMGVLPPVSEWNKLNPNIK
;
A
#
# COMPACT_ATOMS: atom_id res chain seq x y z
N PHE A 1 19.71 -0.80 11.33
CA PHE A 1 19.82 -0.10 12.63
C PHE A 1 20.28 -1.01 13.77
N GLY A 2 20.31 -2.34 13.61
CA GLY A 2 20.70 -3.26 14.67
C GLY A 2 19.78 -3.26 15.90
N VAL A 3 18.51 -2.90 15.71
CA VAL A 3 17.47 -2.87 16.75
C VAL A 3 16.55 -4.10 16.66
N ALA A 4 15.80 -4.39 17.71
CA ALA A 4 14.78 -5.43 17.68
C ALA A 4 13.66 -5.08 16.67
N MET A 5 13.00 -6.09 16.11
CA MET A 5 11.97 -5.87 15.07
C MET A 5 10.76 -5.06 15.57
N ASP A 6 10.40 -5.21 16.83
CA ASP A 6 9.31 -4.48 17.49
C ASP A 6 9.66 -3.02 17.77
N ALA A 7 10.94 -2.65 17.71
CA ALA A 7 11.39 -1.26 17.76
C ALA A 7 11.23 -0.51 16.43
N VAL A 8 10.84 -1.21 15.36
CA VAL A 8 10.54 -0.63 14.04
C VAL A 8 9.02 -0.70 13.81
N GLU A 9 8.40 0.45 13.70
CA GLU A 9 6.96 0.58 13.68
C GLU A 9 6.46 1.21 12.37
N ASN A 10 5.26 0.84 11.95
CA ASN A 10 4.49 1.51 10.91
C ASN A 10 5.20 1.69 9.55
N CYS A 11 6.04 0.74 9.16
CA CYS A 11 6.56 0.71 7.80
C CYS A 11 5.41 0.42 6.82
N ARG A 12 5.09 1.38 5.95
CA ARG A 12 3.92 1.34 5.07
C ARG A 12 4.32 1.57 3.62
N THR A 13 3.58 0.93 2.73
CA THR A 13 3.60 1.18 1.29
C THR A 13 2.18 1.33 0.79
N TYR A 14 1.94 2.23 -0.15
CA TYR A 14 0.62 2.55 -0.68
C TYR A 14 0.62 2.56 -2.21
N GLY A 15 -0.57 2.69 -2.80
CA GLY A 15 -0.71 2.72 -4.26
C GLY A 15 -0.72 1.34 -4.89
N GLY A 16 0.01 1.17 -5.98
CA GLY A 16 0.11 -0.08 -6.73
C GLY A 16 1.02 -1.12 -6.08
N HIS A 17 1.32 -2.18 -6.83
CA HIS A 17 2.15 -3.30 -6.38
C HIS A 17 3.52 -3.28 -7.08
N GLY A 18 4.56 -3.80 -6.43
CA GLY A 18 5.91 -3.89 -7.00
C GLY A 18 6.55 -2.51 -7.19
N GLU A 19 7.11 -2.25 -8.35
CA GLU A 19 7.82 -0.99 -8.64
C GLU A 19 6.91 0.25 -8.61
N GLN A 20 5.60 0.07 -8.60
CA GLN A 20 4.60 1.13 -8.51
C GLN A 20 4.18 1.48 -7.08
N MET A 21 4.77 0.84 -6.07
CA MET A 21 4.52 1.18 -4.67
C MET A 21 5.11 2.54 -4.30
N ALA A 22 4.34 3.35 -3.59
CA ALA A 22 4.83 4.52 -2.88
C ALA A 22 5.26 4.11 -1.45
N VAL A 23 6.56 4.23 -1.15
CA VAL A 23 7.12 3.85 0.16
C VAL A 23 7.10 5.08 1.06
N PHE A 24 6.37 5.01 2.17
CA PHE A 24 6.21 6.11 3.11
C PHE A 24 7.15 5.97 4.31
N ALA A 25 8.14 6.86 4.39
CA ALA A 25 9.01 7.02 5.56
C ALA A 25 8.31 7.78 6.70
N SER A 26 7.39 8.70 6.33
CA SER A 26 6.69 9.58 7.28
C SER A 26 5.81 8.82 8.29
N THR A 27 5.36 7.61 7.95
CA THR A 27 4.59 6.75 8.87
C THR A 27 5.48 5.93 9.80
N ALA A 28 6.75 5.71 9.44
CA ALA A 28 7.63 4.78 10.12
C ALA A 28 8.38 5.42 11.31
N LYS A 29 8.63 4.60 12.33
CA LYS A 29 9.45 4.97 13.49
C LYS A 29 10.49 3.90 13.78
N VAL A 30 11.61 4.32 14.34
CA VAL A 30 12.67 3.44 14.85
C VAL A 30 13.00 3.87 16.28
N ASN A 31 12.79 3.00 17.26
CA ASN A 31 12.89 3.32 18.70
C ASN A 31 12.07 4.57 19.06
N GLY A 32 10.85 4.70 18.51
CA GLY A 32 9.95 5.83 18.76
C GLY A 32 10.32 7.13 17.99
N LYS A 33 11.51 7.21 17.37
CA LYS A 33 11.92 8.38 16.56
C LYS A 33 11.39 8.25 15.14
N ALA A 34 10.83 9.32 14.57
CA ALA A 34 10.35 9.33 13.20
C ALA A 34 11.49 9.01 12.21
N LEU A 35 11.22 8.13 11.24
CA LEU A 35 12.23 7.73 10.24
C LEU A 35 12.67 8.92 9.39
N THR A 36 11.79 9.86 9.12
CA THR A 36 12.09 11.12 8.43
C THR A 36 13.16 11.97 9.12
N ASP A 37 13.26 11.89 10.46
CA ASP A 37 14.29 12.60 11.23
C ASP A 37 15.64 11.87 11.25
N ILE A 38 15.67 10.63 10.78
CA ILE A 38 16.88 9.79 10.72
C ILE A 38 17.49 9.83 9.31
N ILE A 39 16.65 9.91 8.28
CA ILE A 39 17.09 9.99 6.88
C ILE A 39 17.92 11.26 6.66
N GLY A 40 19.09 11.11 6.08
CA GLY A 40 20.05 12.19 5.84
C GLY A 40 21.01 12.44 7.00
N THR A 41 21.02 11.58 8.02
CA THR A 41 22.02 11.58 9.09
C THR A 41 23.07 10.48 8.86
N ASP A 42 24.13 10.45 9.70
CA ASP A 42 25.14 9.38 9.67
C ASP A 42 24.56 7.97 9.94
N ALA A 43 23.41 7.90 10.62
CA ALA A 43 22.73 6.63 10.91
C ALA A 43 22.00 6.06 9.68
N LEU A 44 21.57 6.92 8.75
CA LEU A 44 20.91 6.55 7.50
C LEU A 44 21.06 7.68 6.48
N THR A 45 21.99 7.55 5.54
CA THR A 45 22.15 8.55 4.49
C THR A 45 20.97 8.52 3.49
N LYS A 46 20.81 9.57 2.71
CA LYS A 46 19.78 9.62 1.65
C LYS A 46 19.99 8.54 0.59
N GLU A 47 21.23 8.23 0.26
CA GLU A 47 21.60 7.19 -0.69
C GLU A 47 21.21 5.79 -0.16
N GLN A 48 21.52 5.52 1.10
CA GLN A 48 21.11 4.27 1.76
C GLN A 48 19.57 4.14 1.82
N TRP A 49 18.87 5.25 2.08
CA TRP A 49 17.41 5.25 2.05
C TRP A 49 16.88 4.93 0.65
N ALA A 50 17.42 5.54 -0.39
CA ALA A 50 17.04 5.24 -1.76
C ALA A 50 17.26 3.76 -2.14
N GLU A 51 18.37 3.15 -1.67
CA GLU A 51 18.61 1.72 -1.85
C GLU A 51 17.56 0.86 -1.11
N ILE A 52 17.16 1.25 0.11
CA ILE A 52 16.12 0.56 0.87
C ILE A 52 14.79 0.63 0.12
N GLN A 53 14.39 1.82 -0.36
CA GLN A 53 13.17 1.97 -1.16
C GLN A 53 13.18 1.05 -2.39
N GLN A 54 14.30 0.98 -3.11
CA GLN A 54 14.44 0.09 -4.25
C GLN A 54 14.34 -1.40 -3.87
N LYS A 55 14.93 -1.80 -2.74
CA LYS A 55 14.82 -3.17 -2.24
C LYS A 55 13.39 -3.52 -1.83
N VAL A 56 12.66 -2.58 -1.26
CA VAL A 56 11.24 -2.76 -0.89
C VAL A 56 10.39 -2.97 -2.15
N THR A 57 10.49 -2.07 -3.13
CA THR A 57 9.68 -2.15 -4.36
C THR A 57 10.00 -3.39 -5.21
N LYS A 58 11.25 -3.86 -5.20
CA LYS A 58 11.69 -5.06 -5.92
C LYS A 58 11.61 -6.36 -5.11
N GLY A 59 11.14 -6.30 -3.86
CA GLY A 59 11.14 -7.45 -2.95
C GLY A 59 10.40 -8.67 -3.52
N GLY A 60 9.22 -8.47 -4.11
CA GLY A 60 8.45 -9.54 -4.75
C GLY A 60 9.16 -10.17 -5.94
N ALA A 61 9.74 -9.35 -6.82
CA ALA A 61 10.51 -9.83 -7.97
C ALA A 61 11.75 -10.63 -7.51
N ASN A 62 12.44 -10.18 -6.48
CA ASN A 62 13.58 -10.92 -5.91
C ASN A 62 13.17 -12.29 -5.37
N ILE A 63 12.02 -12.41 -4.71
CA ILE A 63 11.49 -13.70 -4.25
C ILE A 63 11.19 -14.62 -5.43
N ILE A 64 10.58 -14.10 -6.50
CA ILE A 64 10.28 -14.86 -7.71
C ILE A 64 11.58 -15.38 -8.34
N ASN A 65 12.58 -14.51 -8.47
CA ASN A 65 13.88 -14.90 -9.05
C ASN A 65 14.58 -16.01 -8.24
N LEU A 66 14.47 -15.97 -6.90
CA LEU A 66 15.10 -16.96 -6.04
C LEU A 66 14.32 -18.28 -5.94
N ARG A 67 12.99 -18.25 -6.04
CA ARG A 67 12.12 -19.42 -5.81
C ARG A 67 11.47 -19.96 -7.08
N GLY A 68 11.57 -19.26 -8.21
CA GLY A 68 10.86 -19.59 -9.46
C GLY A 68 9.35 -19.34 -9.40
N ARG A 69 8.83 -18.75 -8.31
CA ARG A 69 7.40 -18.44 -8.12
C ARG A 69 7.19 -17.38 -7.04
N SER A 70 6.02 -16.72 -7.06
CA SER A 70 5.61 -15.77 -6.03
C SER A 70 5.53 -16.42 -4.65
N SER A 71 5.70 -15.62 -3.60
CA SER A 71 5.37 -16.00 -2.23
C SER A 71 3.85 -16.18 -2.10
N PHE A 72 3.42 -17.23 -1.42
CA PHE A 72 2.01 -17.46 -1.08
C PHE A 72 1.79 -17.50 0.45
N GLN A 73 2.84 -17.70 1.23
CA GLN A 73 2.74 -17.79 2.70
C GLN A 73 2.29 -16.47 3.32
N SER A 74 2.96 -15.36 2.95
CA SER A 74 2.63 -14.02 3.49
C SER A 74 1.22 -13.57 3.10
N PRO A 75 0.78 -13.66 1.81
CA PRO A 75 -0.59 -13.33 1.44
C PRO A 75 -1.63 -14.19 2.17
N SER A 76 -1.38 -15.50 2.32
CA SER A 76 -2.30 -16.39 3.03
C SER A 76 -2.43 -16.01 4.51
N TYR A 77 -1.32 -15.74 5.18
CA TYR A 77 -1.31 -15.31 6.57
C TYR A 77 -2.09 -14.00 6.76
N VAL A 78 -1.80 -12.99 5.95
CA VAL A 78 -2.47 -11.69 6.03
C VAL A 78 -3.97 -11.81 5.73
N SER A 79 -4.37 -12.65 4.76
CA SER A 79 -5.78 -12.90 4.47
C SER A 79 -6.52 -13.51 5.66
N ILE A 80 -5.88 -14.43 6.39
CA ILE A 80 -6.46 -15.03 7.62
C ILE A 80 -6.60 -13.96 8.71
N GLU A 81 -5.63 -13.06 8.89
CA GLU A 81 -5.75 -11.95 9.84
C GLU A 81 -6.91 -10.99 9.48
N MET A 82 -7.08 -10.68 8.18
CA MET A 82 -8.19 -9.85 7.70
C MET A 82 -9.55 -10.51 7.99
N ILE A 83 -9.68 -11.80 7.68
CA ILE A 83 -10.91 -12.57 7.98
C ILE A 83 -11.16 -12.62 9.48
N GLY A 84 -10.15 -12.91 10.28
CA GLY A 84 -10.26 -12.93 11.74
C GLY A 84 -10.73 -11.59 12.31
N ALA A 85 -10.24 -10.48 11.79
CA ALA A 85 -10.68 -9.15 12.18
C ALA A 85 -12.15 -8.89 11.82
N ALA A 86 -12.56 -9.25 10.60
CA ALA A 86 -13.95 -9.14 10.15
C ALA A 86 -14.92 -10.00 10.98
N MET A 87 -14.44 -11.09 11.55
CA MET A 87 -15.20 -11.99 12.44
C MET A 87 -15.17 -11.56 13.91
N GLY A 88 -14.68 -10.36 14.24
CA GLY A 88 -14.66 -9.81 15.60
C GLY A 88 -13.41 -10.14 16.42
N GLY A 89 -12.35 -10.64 15.77
CA GLY A 89 -11.03 -10.81 16.37
C GLY A 89 -10.26 -9.49 16.48
N LYS A 90 -8.93 -9.59 16.61
CA LYS A 90 -8.05 -8.42 16.64
C LYS A 90 -8.20 -7.59 15.38
N ALA A 91 -8.41 -6.28 15.53
CA ALA A 91 -8.52 -5.37 14.40
C ALA A 91 -7.28 -5.44 13.48
N PHE A 92 -7.52 -5.58 12.19
CA PHE A 92 -6.49 -5.45 11.16
C PHE A 92 -6.25 -3.96 10.86
N ARG A 93 -5.00 -3.52 10.81
CA ARG A 93 -4.63 -2.10 10.62
C ARG A 93 -3.37 -1.98 9.77
N TRP A 94 -3.48 -2.39 8.50
CA TRP A 94 -2.39 -2.36 7.53
C TRP A 94 -2.88 -1.85 6.19
N PRO A 95 -2.02 -1.30 5.33
CA PRO A 95 -2.39 -1.03 3.96
C PRO A 95 -2.97 -2.27 3.29
N ALA A 96 -4.12 -2.11 2.66
CA ALA A 96 -4.78 -3.17 1.91
C ALA A 96 -5.34 -2.63 0.61
N GLY A 97 -5.49 -3.49 -0.39
CA GLY A 97 -6.15 -3.15 -1.64
C GLY A 97 -7.60 -2.76 -1.37
N THR A 98 -7.90 -1.50 -1.56
CA THR A 98 -9.18 -0.88 -1.23
C THR A 98 -9.67 -0.05 -2.41
N TYR A 99 -10.97 -0.04 -2.63
CA TYR A 99 -11.58 0.88 -3.55
C TYR A 99 -11.51 2.30 -3.00
N VAL A 100 -10.89 3.19 -3.75
CA VAL A 100 -10.71 4.59 -3.40
C VAL A 100 -11.44 5.45 -4.42
N SER A 101 -12.31 6.33 -3.93
CA SER A 101 -12.98 7.35 -4.70
C SER A 101 -13.16 8.58 -3.80
N ASN A 102 -12.41 9.64 -4.06
CA ASN A 102 -12.43 10.89 -3.31
C ASN A 102 -12.05 12.05 -4.25
N ASP A 103 -11.93 13.26 -3.72
CA ASP A 103 -11.67 14.47 -4.52
C ASP A 103 -10.36 14.41 -5.32
N LYS A 104 -9.40 13.60 -4.92
CA LYS A 104 -8.07 13.50 -5.55
C LYS A 104 -7.88 12.22 -6.35
N TYR A 105 -8.36 11.09 -5.85
CA TYR A 105 -8.20 9.76 -6.45
C TYR A 105 -9.57 9.18 -6.74
N ASP A 106 -9.85 8.92 -8.01
CA ASP A 106 -11.20 8.58 -8.45
C ASP A 106 -11.29 7.17 -9.04
N HIS A 107 -12.23 6.38 -8.50
CA HIS A 107 -12.64 5.08 -9.04
C HIS A 107 -11.47 4.10 -9.29
N ILE A 108 -10.64 3.87 -8.26
CA ILE A 108 -9.46 3.01 -8.36
C ILE A 108 -9.34 2.01 -7.20
N MET A 109 -8.79 0.84 -7.49
CA MET A 109 -8.33 -0.12 -6.47
C MET A 109 -6.84 0.07 -6.26
N MET A 110 -6.44 0.45 -5.06
CA MET A 110 -5.03 0.56 -4.68
C MET A 110 -4.82 0.28 -3.19
N ALA A 111 -3.58 0.03 -2.79
CA ALA A 111 -3.25 -0.09 -1.37
C ALA A 111 -3.45 1.26 -0.68
N TRP A 112 -4.28 1.25 0.37
CA TRP A 112 -4.67 2.43 1.13
C TRP A 112 -4.63 2.14 2.63
N GLU A 113 -4.53 3.17 3.47
CA GLU A 113 -4.56 3.00 4.92
C GLU A 113 -5.93 2.47 5.35
N THR A 114 -5.95 1.22 5.77
CA THR A 114 -7.18 0.45 5.96
C THR A 114 -7.23 -0.15 7.36
N SER A 115 -8.41 -0.12 7.97
CA SER A 115 -8.69 -0.92 9.16
C SER A 115 -9.92 -1.78 8.92
N ILE A 116 -9.85 -3.06 9.37
CA ILE A 116 -10.94 -4.01 9.32
C ILE A 116 -11.29 -4.43 10.74
N THR A 117 -12.55 -4.39 11.06
CA THR A 117 -13.16 -4.85 12.32
C THR A 117 -14.46 -5.58 12.03
N ALA A 118 -15.15 -6.09 13.04
CA ALA A 118 -16.49 -6.65 12.89
C ALA A 118 -17.51 -5.65 12.33
N ASP A 119 -17.28 -4.34 12.52
CA ASP A 119 -18.17 -3.29 12.03
C ASP A 119 -17.94 -2.95 10.55
N GLY A 120 -16.92 -3.52 9.92
CA GLY A 120 -16.61 -3.34 8.52
C GLY A 120 -15.19 -2.87 8.22
N CYS A 121 -15.02 -2.37 6.98
CA CYS A 121 -13.76 -1.84 6.46
C CYS A 121 -13.81 -0.32 6.45
N HIS A 122 -12.82 0.31 7.03
CA HIS A 122 -12.70 1.76 7.12
C HIS A 122 -11.36 2.22 6.54
N CYS A 123 -11.40 3.28 5.72
CA CYS A 123 -10.24 3.91 5.12
C CYS A 123 -9.95 5.23 5.82
N ALA A 124 -8.71 5.43 6.23
CA ALA A 124 -8.28 6.69 6.82
C ALA A 124 -7.70 7.64 5.77
N ALA A 125 -7.66 8.93 6.08
CA ALA A 125 -6.95 9.90 5.26
C ALA A 125 -5.45 9.56 5.24
N LEU A 126 -4.84 9.64 4.07
CA LEU A 126 -3.43 9.36 3.87
C LEU A 126 -2.67 10.67 3.68
N ASN A 127 -1.78 10.95 4.63
CA ASN A 127 -0.94 12.13 4.61
C ASN A 127 0.52 11.71 4.64
N GLY A 128 1.30 12.19 3.67
CA GLY A 128 2.74 11.95 3.55
C GLY A 128 3.49 13.24 3.24
N THR A 129 4.80 13.16 3.09
CA THR A 129 5.61 14.27 2.57
C THR A 129 5.22 14.60 1.13
N ALA A 130 5.66 15.73 0.61
CA ALA A 130 5.40 16.11 -0.78
C ALA A 130 5.94 15.06 -1.78
N GLU A 131 7.12 14.49 -1.49
CA GLU A 131 7.74 13.45 -2.32
C GLU A 131 6.94 12.14 -2.27
N GLU A 132 6.44 11.76 -1.08
CA GLU A 132 5.60 10.57 -0.90
C GLU A 132 4.26 10.72 -1.60
N GLN A 133 3.65 11.90 -1.52
CA GLN A 133 2.43 12.20 -2.24
C GLN A 133 2.65 12.17 -3.76
N ALA A 134 3.75 12.73 -4.25
CA ALA A 134 4.10 12.66 -5.68
C ALA A 134 4.32 11.20 -6.16
N ALA A 135 4.94 10.36 -5.33
CA ALA A 135 5.09 8.93 -5.64
C ALA A 135 3.73 8.23 -5.68
N LEU A 136 2.83 8.55 -4.76
CA LEU A 136 1.47 8.01 -4.74
C LEU A 136 0.65 8.48 -5.95
N ASP A 137 0.76 9.76 -6.33
CA ASP A 137 0.10 10.31 -7.52
C ASP A 137 0.55 9.59 -8.79
N LYS A 138 1.86 9.37 -8.95
CA LYS A 138 2.41 8.60 -10.07
C LYS A 138 1.91 7.15 -10.08
N SER A 139 1.80 6.54 -8.91
CA SER A 139 1.23 5.20 -8.77
C SER A 139 -0.23 5.16 -9.20
N TYR A 140 -1.02 6.14 -8.79
CA TYR A 140 -2.41 6.30 -9.19
C TYR A 140 -2.57 6.47 -10.70
N GLU A 141 -1.79 7.35 -11.33
CA GLU A 141 -1.81 7.56 -12.78
C GLU A 141 -1.55 6.25 -13.54
N HIS A 142 -0.57 5.47 -13.09
CA HIS A 142 -0.27 4.17 -13.68
C HIS A 142 -1.44 3.18 -13.56
N LEU A 143 -2.07 3.12 -12.37
CA LEU A 143 -3.22 2.25 -12.14
C LEU A 143 -4.44 2.68 -12.97
N CYS A 144 -4.67 3.98 -13.13
CA CYS A 144 -5.72 4.51 -14.01
C CYS A 144 -5.50 4.08 -15.47
N ALA A 145 -4.27 4.17 -15.97
CA ALA A 145 -3.94 3.72 -17.32
C ALA A 145 -4.25 2.22 -17.50
N LEU A 146 -3.88 1.38 -16.53
CA LEU A 146 -4.22 -0.05 -16.56
C LEU A 146 -5.73 -0.31 -16.49
N ARG A 147 -6.45 0.40 -15.63
CA ARG A 147 -7.93 0.33 -15.55
C ARG A 147 -8.56 0.65 -16.90
N ASP A 148 -8.13 1.73 -17.52
CA ASP A 148 -8.70 2.22 -18.78
C ASP A 148 -8.36 1.26 -19.93
N GLU A 149 -7.19 0.62 -19.93
CA GLU A 149 -6.84 -0.46 -20.85
C GLU A 149 -7.79 -1.67 -20.70
N VAL A 150 -8.07 -2.11 -19.48
CA VAL A 150 -8.99 -3.23 -19.21
C VAL A 150 -10.42 -2.88 -19.61
N ILE A 151 -10.84 -1.63 -19.44
CA ILE A 151 -12.13 -1.12 -19.95
C ILE A 151 -12.16 -1.15 -21.48
N ALA A 152 -11.09 -0.68 -22.14
CA ALA A 152 -10.99 -0.70 -23.60
C ALA A 152 -11.01 -2.11 -24.19
N MET A 153 -10.51 -3.11 -23.45
CA MET A 153 -10.62 -4.53 -23.80
C MET A 153 -12.04 -5.11 -23.65
N GLY A 154 -12.99 -4.36 -23.09
CA GLY A 154 -14.37 -4.81 -22.83
C GLY A 154 -14.48 -5.80 -21.66
N VAL A 155 -13.46 -5.92 -20.81
CA VAL A 155 -13.47 -6.80 -19.62
C VAL A 155 -14.18 -6.12 -18.43
N LEU A 156 -13.98 -4.81 -18.29
CA LEU A 156 -14.71 -3.98 -17.33
C LEU A 156 -15.66 -3.02 -18.07
N PRO A 157 -16.82 -2.74 -17.49
CA PRO A 157 -17.70 -1.68 -18.01
C PRO A 157 -17.05 -0.30 -17.80
N PRO A 158 -17.49 0.72 -18.55
CA PRO A 158 -17.08 2.11 -18.31
C PRO A 158 -17.33 2.55 -16.87
N VAL A 159 -16.46 3.37 -16.31
CA VAL A 159 -16.57 3.87 -14.93
C VAL A 159 -17.94 4.51 -14.65
N SER A 160 -18.50 5.20 -15.64
CA SER A 160 -19.85 5.84 -15.54
C SER A 160 -21.01 4.86 -15.27
N GLU A 161 -20.79 3.58 -15.45
CA GLU A 161 -21.79 2.53 -15.19
C GLU A 161 -21.60 1.85 -13.83
N TRP A 162 -20.45 2.01 -13.17
CA TRP A 162 -20.12 1.25 -11.97
C TRP A 162 -21.10 1.46 -10.83
N ASN A 163 -21.53 2.70 -10.58
CA ASN A 163 -22.51 3.01 -9.53
C ASN A 163 -23.90 2.39 -9.80
N LYS A 164 -24.24 2.15 -11.09
CA LYS A 164 -25.49 1.48 -11.47
C LYS A 164 -25.40 -0.03 -11.26
N LEU A 165 -24.22 -0.60 -11.55
CA LEU A 165 -23.96 -2.04 -11.45
C LEU A 165 -23.70 -2.47 -10.00
N ASN A 166 -23.08 -1.61 -9.20
CA ASN A 166 -22.85 -1.84 -7.78
C ASN A 166 -23.19 -0.60 -6.95
N PRO A 167 -24.37 -0.55 -6.32
CA PRO A 167 -24.81 0.61 -5.54
C PRO A 167 -23.98 0.87 -4.27
N ASN A 168 -23.06 -0.06 -3.89
CA ASN A 168 -22.14 0.14 -2.78
C ASN A 168 -20.88 0.94 -3.18
N ILE A 169 -20.66 1.16 -4.46
CA ILE A 169 -19.64 2.07 -4.98
C ILE A 169 -20.20 3.50 -4.86
N LYS A 170 -19.57 4.32 -4.04
CA LYS A 170 -19.96 5.73 -3.81
C LYS A 170 -18.82 6.62 -4.20
#